data_6020b6682ec1dab5ec1f39da933d02f4
#
_entry.id   6020b6682ec1dab5ec1f39da933d02f4
#
_cell.length_a   1.000
_cell.length_b   1.000
_cell.length_c   1.000
_cell.angle_alpha   90.00
_cell.angle_beta   90.00
_cell.angle_gamma   90.00
#
_symmetry.space_group_name_H-M   'P 1'
#
loop_
_entity.id
_entity.type
_entity.pdbx_description
1 polymer ?
#
loop_
_entity_poly.entity_id
_entity_poly.type
_entity_poly.pdbx_seq_one_letter_code
_entity_poly.pdbx_strand_id
1 'polypeptide(L)'
;EAGLPGIDMTGFHEKLLELGDGMPPTAEQQQMVDRLNAAVEKLSEAERDLYDRALHRRQPGTLTDAFRRDVESGQLPKVSWIVPSAAESEHPGASSPIQSANITYRLLDALASNPEVWAKTVFLINFDEFDGYFDHVVPPLPPKNEPGEWYLGKPKGLGFRVPMTVISPWSVGGLVSSEVFDHTSVIRFLEQVTGVSCGNITDWRRRVCGDLVSTLDFSASAGMQLPEQPGPAP
;
A
#
# COMPACT_ATOMS: atom_id res chain seq x y z
N GLU A 1 -4.30 13.79 -5.57
CA GLU A 1 -3.14 14.62 -5.17
C GLU A 1 -3.59 15.67 -4.16
N ALA A 2 -3.65 15.31 -2.88
CA ALA A 2 -3.76 16.28 -1.81
C ALA A 2 -2.33 16.71 -1.45
N GLY A 3 -1.72 17.55 -2.30
CA GLY A 3 -0.46 18.21 -1.97
C GLY A 3 -0.66 19.11 -0.74
N LEU A 4 0.35 19.20 0.10
CA LEU A 4 0.36 20.20 1.17
C LEU A 4 0.17 21.59 0.54
N PRO A 5 -0.73 22.44 1.06
CA PRO A 5 -1.01 23.74 0.48
C PRO A 5 0.27 24.56 0.27
N GLY A 6 0.55 24.96 -0.97
CA GLY A 6 1.71 25.80 -1.32
C GLY A 6 3.03 25.07 -1.58
N ILE A 7 3.03 23.72 -1.61
CA ILE A 7 4.20 22.93 -2.02
C ILE A 7 3.95 22.37 -3.42
N ASP A 8 4.84 22.73 -4.35
CA ASP A 8 4.89 22.04 -5.65
C ASP A 8 5.54 20.67 -5.46
N MET A 9 4.70 19.63 -5.52
CA MET A 9 5.12 18.23 -5.37
C MET A 9 5.51 17.59 -6.70
N THR A 10 5.49 18.34 -7.81
CA THR A 10 5.85 17.84 -9.14
C THR A 10 7.31 17.39 -9.16
N GLY A 11 7.56 16.14 -9.45
CA GLY A 11 8.90 15.54 -9.45
C GLY A 11 9.49 15.28 -8.06
N PHE A 12 8.78 15.61 -6.97
CA PHE A 12 9.24 15.34 -5.61
C PHE A 12 9.37 13.84 -5.31
N HIS A 13 8.44 13.05 -5.81
CA HIS A 13 8.42 11.61 -5.60
C HIS A 13 9.61 10.90 -6.28
N GLU A 14 9.87 11.25 -7.54
CA GLU A 14 10.99 10.67 -8.31
C GLU A 14 12.34 10.97 -7.65
N LYS A 15 12.54 12.23 -7.24
CA LYS A 15 13.81 12.66 -6.59
C LYS A 15 13.97 12.14 -5.16
N LEU A 16 12.88 11.83 -4.46
CA LEU A 16 12.95 11.17 -3.16
C LEU A 16 13.32 9.68 -3.27
N LEU A 17 12.92 9.00 -4.35
CA LEU A 17 13.32 7.62 -4.62
C LEU A 17 14.84 7.51 -4.82
N GLU A 18 15.45 8.50 -5.51
CA GLU A 18 16.90 8.57 -5.71
C GLU A 18 17.70 8.73 -4.40
N LEU A 19 17.10 9.26 -3.33
CA LEU A 19 17.72 9.36 -1.99
C LEU A 19 17.78 8.01 -1.24
N GLY A 20 17.12 6.97 -1.77
CA GLY A 20 17.04 5.64 -1.12
C GLY A 20 18.33 4.82 -1.17
N ASP A 21 19.29 5.15 -2.05
CA ASP A 21 20.41 4.27 -2.38
C ASP A 21 21.67 4.47 -1.52
N GLY A 22 21.55 5.15 -0.37
CA GLY A 22 22.66 5.34 0.58
C GLY A 22 23.77 6.29 0.11
N MET A 23 23.59 6.94 -1.05
CA MET A 23 24.48 8.00 -1.51
C MET A 23 24.13 9.35 -0.85
N PRO A 24 25.11 10.21 -0.57
CA PRO A 24 24.81 11.54 -0.06
C PRO A 24 23.97 12.32 -1.08
N PRO A 25 22.96 13.10 -0.62
CA PRO A 25 22.09 13.85 -1.49
C PRO A 25 22.88 14.83 -2.36
N THR A 26 22.48 14.99 -3.61
CA THR A 26 22.98 16.08 -4.46
C THR A 26 22.58 17.44 -3.88
N ALA A 27 23.22 18.53 -4.31
CA ALA A 27 22.86 19.87 -3.86
C ALA A 27 21.39 20.23 -4.17
N GLU A 28 20.85 19.74 -5.30
CA GLU A 28 19.44 19.94 -5.68
C GLU A 28 18.49 19.15 -4.78
N GLN A 29 18.82 17.90 -4.46
CA GLN A 29 18.07 17.07 -3.54
C GLN A 29 18.08 17.67 -2.13
N GLN A 30 19.22 18.15 -1.66
CA GLN A 30 19.31 18.83 -0.36
C GLN A 30 18.44 20.10 -0.32
N GLN A 31 18.47 20.94 -1.36
CA GLN A 31 17.58 22.11 -1.44
C GLN A 31 16.09 21.74 -1.42
N MET A 32 15.72 20.59 -1.96
CA MET A 32 14.35 20.10 -1.95
C MET A 32 13.96 19.66 -0.53
N VAL A 33 14.84 18.93 0.16
CA VAL A 33 14.64 18.55 1.57
C VAL A 33 14.52 19.79 2.45
N ASP A 34 15.37 20.79 2.26
CA ASP A 34 15.34 22.04 3.03
C ASP A 34 14.02 22.81 2.81
N ARG A 35 13.53 22.86 1.56
CA ARG A 35 12.23 23.46 1.24
C ARG A 35 11.06 22.69 1.90
N LEU A 36 11.12 21.36 1.90
CA LEU A 36 10.11 20.54 2.57
C LEU A 36 10.12 20.82 4.08
N ASN A 37 11.28 20.77 4.70
CA ASN A 37 11.41 21.05 6.14
C ASN A 37 10.87 22.44 6.49
N ALA A 38 11.24 23.47 5.72
CA ALA A 38 10.74 24.82 5.93
C ALA A 38 9.22 24.96 5.70
N ALA A 39 8.61 24.10 4.86
CA ALA A 39 7.17 24.06 4.68
C ALA A 39 6.48 23.34 5.84
N VAL A 40 7.07 22.24 6.30
CA VAL A 40 6.57 21.48 7.47
C VAL A 40 6.59 22.33 8.74
N GLU A 41 7.60 23.19 8.92
CA GLU A 41 7.66 24.13 10.04
C GLU A 41 6.50 25.15 10.06
N LYS A 42 5.90 25.43 8.91
CA LYS A 42 4.78 26.37 8.78
C LYS A 42 3.39 25.74 8.95
N LEU A 43 3.32 24.42 9.12
CA LEU A 43 2.07 23.73 9.33
C LEU A 43 1.45 24.16 10.66
N SER A 44 0.12 24.27 10.69
CA SER A 44 -0.64 24.38 11.92
C SER A 44 -0.43 23.12 12.78
N GLU A 45 -0.74 23.19 14.07
CA GLU A 45 -0.63 22.07 15.00
C GLU A 45 -1.39 20.83 14.48
N ALA A 46 -2.62 20.99 14.00
CA ALA A 46 -3.41 19.90 13.44
C ALA A 46 -2.82 19.28 12.17
N GLU A 47 -2.30 20.12 11.28
CA GLU A 47 -1.62 19.66 10.06
C GLU A 47 -0.29 18.98 10.38
N ARG A 48 0.44 19.48 11.38
CA ARG A 48 1.68 18.88 11.86
C ARG A 48 1.43 17.51 12.48
N ASP A 49 0.41 17.36 13.30
CA ASP A 49 0.02 16.08 13.89
C ASP A 49 -0.38 15.08 12.79
N LEU A 50 -1.12 15.51 11.76
CA LEU A 50 -1.43 14.66 10.62
C LEU A 50 -0.17 14.27 9.83
N TYR A 51 0.73 15.21 9.58
CA TYR A 51 2.00 14.95 8.91
C TYR A 51 2.85 13.93 9.69
N ASP A 52 3.00 14.14 10.99
CA ASP A 52 3.82 13.30 11.86
C ASP A 52 3.25 11.87 11.99
N ARG A 53 1.93 11.71 11.90
CA ARG A 53 1.27 10.39 11.94
C ARG A 53 1.19 9.68 10.61
N ALA A 54 1.01 10.42 9.51
CA ALA A 54 0.63 9.84 8.21
C ALA A 54 1.77 9.75 7.20
N LEU A 55 2.83 10.57 7.33
CA LEU A 55 3.88 10.69 6.33
C LEU A 55 5.27 10.35 6.90
N HIS A 56 5.37 9.24 7.59
CA HIS A 56 6.65 8.77 8.11
C HIS A 56 7.52 8.15 7.03
N ARG A 57 8.62 8.80 6.71
CA ARG A 57 9.71 8.19 5.98
C ARG A 57 10.73 7.61 6.97
N ARG A 58 10.92 6.30 6.90
CA ARG A 58 11.93 5.63 7.72
C ARG A 58 13.28 5.61 7.00
N GLN A 59 14.35 5.53 7.76
CA GLN A 59 15.68 5.28 7.20
C GLN A 59 15.68 3.91 6.49
N PRO A 60 16.35 3.76 5.33
CA PRO A 60 16.46 2.47 4.67
C PRO A 60 16.87 1.35 5.62
N GLY A 61 16.24 0.19 5.51
CA GLY A 61 16.48 -0.98 6.35
C GLY A 61 15.87 -0.95 7.76
N THR A 62 15.22 0.16 8.19
CA THR A 62 14.62 0.26 9.54
C THR A 62 13.10 0.13 9.56
N LEU A 63 12.46 -0.03 8.40
CA LEU A 63 11.00 -0.10 8.29
C LEU A 63 10.41 -1.26 9.08
N THR A 64 10.96 -2.46 8.91
CA THR A 64 10.48 -3.67 9.59
C THR A 64 10.69 -3.62 11.10
N ASP A 65 11.78 -3.02 11.58
CA ASP A 65 12.03 -2.86 13.02
C ASP A 65 11.05 -1.86 13.64
N ALA A 66 10.73 -0.78 12.93
CA ALA A 66 9.72 0.16 13.38
C ALA A 66 8.34 -0.49 13.45
N PHE A 67 7.94 -1.20 12.40
CA PHE A 67 6.69 -1.95 12.35
C PHE A 67 6.60 -2.99 13.48
N ARG A 68 7.67 -3.76 13.72
CA ARG A 68 7.74 -4.73 14.80
C ARG A 68 7.52 -4.08 16.18
N ARG A 69 8.18 -2.95 16.47
CA ARG A 69 7.98 -2.23 17.73
C ARG A 69 6.53 -1.80 17.93
N ASP A 70 5.87 -1.31 16.86
CA ASP A 70 4.47 -0.88 16.94
C ASP A 70 3.53 -2.09 17.18
N VAL A 71 3.83 -3.25 16.58
CA VAL A 71 3.11 -4.50 16.81
C VAL A 71 3.32 -5.01 18.23
N GLU A 72 4.57 -5.15 18.68
CA GLU A 72 4.91 -5.70 20.01
C GLU A 72 4.37 -4.83 21.15
N SER A 73 4.36 -3.51 20.97
CA SER A 73 3.79 -2.58 21.94
C SER A 73 2.26 -2.47 21.88
N GLY A 74 1.60 -3.10 20.89
CA GLY A 74 0.16 -2.93 20.67
C GLY A 74 -0.25 -1.55 20.18
N GLN A 75 0.71 -0.75 19.68
CA GLN A 75 0.48 0.62 19.19
C GLN A 75 0.39 0.69 17.66
N LEU A 76 0.21 -0.45 16.98
CA LEU A 76 0.05 -0.45 15.54
C LEU A 76 -1.14 0.44 15.12
N PRO A 77 -0.95 1.42 14.23
CA PRO A 77 -2.04 2.24 13.74
C PRO A 77 -3.17 1.42 13.11
N LYS A 78 -4.42 1.92 13.17
CA LYS A 78 -5.57 1.25 12.57
C LYS A 78 -5.37 0.98 11.07
N VAL A 79 -4.67 1.89 10.39
CA VAL A 79 -4.25 1.74 9.00
C VAL A 79 -2.75 2.01 8.92
N SER A 80 -2.00 1.05 8.40
CA SER A 80 -0.57 1.18 8.15
C SER A 80 -0.32 0.99 6.66
N TRP A 81 0.17 2.03 5.99
CA TRP A 81 0.53 1.97 4.57
C TRP A 81 2.03 1.78 4.47
N ILE A 82 2.46 0.60 4.05
CA ILE A 82 3.87 0.22 4.02
C ILE A 82 4.34 0.24 2.57
N VAL A 83 5.33 1.09 2.32
CA VAL A 83 6.01 1.18 1.02
C VAL A 83 7.46 0.81 1.24
N PRO A 84 7.95 -0.30 0.66
CA PRO A 84 9.34 -0.73 0.81
C PRO A 84 10.30 0.22 0.09
N SER A 85 11.59 0.13 0.43
CA SER A 85 12.64 0.80 -0.33
C SER A 85 12.80 0.18 -1.72
N ALA A 86 13.42 0.89 -2.66
CA ALA A 86 13.70 0.36 -4.00
C ALA A 86 14.46 -0.98 -3.94
N ALA A 87 15.36 -1.15 -2.98
CA ALA A 87 16.11 -2.40 -2.79
C ALA A 87 15.25 -3.57 -2.25
N GLU A 88 14.01 -3.33 -1.81
CA GLU A 88 13.11 -4.32 -1.21
C GLU A 88 11.75 -4.39 -1.90
N SER A 89 11.53 -3.58 -2.97
CA SER A 89 10.21 -3.37 -3.59
C SER A 89 9.86 -4.34 -4.71
N GLU A 90 10.81 -5.15 -5.18
CA GLU A 90 10.69 -5.97 -6.40
C GLU A 90 10.69 -5.15 -7.71
N HIS A 91 10.97 -3.84 -7.63
CA HIS A 91 11.05 -3.01 -8.82
C HIS A 91 12.15 -3.50 -9.79
N PRO A 92 11.87 -3.67 -11.09
CA PRO A 92 12.87 -4.11 -12.08
C PRO A 92 14.11 -3.22 -12.11
N GLY A 93 15.28 -3.83 -12.09
CA GLY A 93 16.55 -3.12 -12.09
C GLY A 93 17.00 -2.57 -10.73
N ALA A 94 16.16 -2.61 -9.69
CA ALA A 94 16.50 -2.16 -8.35
C ALA A 94 16.52 -3.30 -7.32
N SER A 95 15.64 -4.27 -7.46
CA SER A 95 15.56 -5.42 -6.55
C SER A 95 15.00 -6.66 -7.27
N SER A 96 14.75 -7.72 -6.54
CA SER A 96 14.21 -8.97 -7.08
C SER A 96 13.07 -9.50 -6.21
N PRO A 97 12.30 -10.50 -6.69
CA PRO A 97 11.25 -11.17 -5.92
C PRO A 97 11.73 -11.71 -4.56
N ILE A 98 13.01 -12.08 -4.44
CA ILE A 98 13.57 -12.58 -3.17
C ILE A 98 13.62 -11.46 -2.12
N GLN A 99 14.02 -10.24 -2.48
CA GLN A 99 14.06 -9.12 -1.55
C GLN A 99 12.64 -8.73 -1.10
N SER A 100 11.68 -8.70 -2.02
CA SER A 100 10.27 -8.45 -1.71
C SER A 100 9.70 -9.55 -0.79
N ALA A 101 10.00 -10.81 -1.06
CA ALA A 101 9.62 -11.92 -0.19
C ALA A 101 10.22 -11.79 1.21
N ASN A 102 11.49 -11.38 1.31
CA ASN A 102 12.16 -11.19 2.60
C ASN A 102 11.54 -10.09 3.46
N ILE A 103 11.22 -8.92 2.89
CA ILE A 103 10.56 -7.86 3.67
C ILE A 103 9.16 -8.30 4.08
N THR A 104 8.40 -8.92 3.17
CA THR A 104 7.07 -9.47 3.46
C THR A 104 7.12 -10.46 4.61
N TYR A 105 8.08 -11.39 4.59
CA TYR A 105 8.28 -12.35 5.66
C TYR A 105 8.56 -11.66 7.01
N ARG A 106 9.46 -10.68 7.05
CA ARG A 106 9.78 -9.95 8.29
C ARG A 106 8.57 -9.18 8.86
N LEU A 107 7.70 -8.66 8.00
CA LEU A 107 6.47 -7.99 8.43
C LEU A 107 5.45 -9.00 8.99
N LEU A 108 5.28 -10.14 8.35
CA LEU A 108 4.40 -11.21 8.84
C LEU A 108 4.92 -11.83 10.14
N ASP A 109 6.24 -12.05 10.26
CA ASP A 109 6.88 -12.50 11.49
C ASP A 109 6.70 -11.49 12.64
N ALA A 110 6.77 -10.19 12.34
CA ALA A 110 6.44 -9.17 13.31
C ALA A 110 4.98 -9.26 13.77
N LEU A 111 4.01 -9.42 12.86
CA LEU A 111 2.59 -9.61 13.23
C LEU A 111 2.39 -10.87 14.07
N ALA A 112 3.11 -11.94 13.74
CA ALA A 112 3.08 -13.20 14.47
C ALA A 112 3.56 -13.08 15.92
N SER A 113 4.42 -12.12 16.23
CA SER A 113 4.95 -11.91 17.58
C SER A 113 3.89 -11.42 18.58
N ASN A 114 2.75 -10.87 18.09
CA ASN A 114 1.66 -10.42 18.96
C ASN A 114 0.31 -10.99 18.48
N PRO A 115 -0.16 -12.11 19.07
CA PRO A 115 -1.43 -12.74 18.69
C PRO A 115 -2.67 -11.84 18.84
N GLU A 116 -2.67 -10.89 19.77
CA GLU A 116 -3.79 -9.95 19.95
C GLU A 116 -3.88 -8.94 18.81
N VAL A 117 -2.74 -8.50 18.28
CA VAL A 117 -2.67 -7.65 17.09
C VAL A 117 -3.02 -8.47 15.86
N TRP A 118 -2.43 -9.66 15.69
CA TRP A 118 -2.73 -10.56 14.59
C TRP A 118 -4.21 -10.86 14.47
N ALA A 119 -4.88 -11.20 15.57
CA ALA A 119 -6.30 -11.53 15.61
C ALA A 119 -7.23 -10.43 15.07
N LYS A 120 -6.73 -9.22 14.85
CA LYS A 120 -7.49 -8.05 14.39
C LYS A 120 -6.94 -7.45 13.09
N THR A 121 -6.00 -8.15 12.43
CA THR A 121 -5.26 -7.61 11.28
C THR A 121 -5.73 -8.24 9.97
N VAL A 122 -5.91 -7.39 8.98
CA VAL A 122 -5.94 -7.77 7.56
C VAL A 122 -4.69 -7.21 6.92
N PHE A 123 -3.81 -8.08 6.45
CA PHE A 123 -2.57 -7.72 5.77
C PHE A 123 -2.76 -7.91 4.28
N LEU A 124 -2.62 -6.81 3.52
CA LEU A 124 -2.79 -6.79 2.08
C LEU A 124 -1.42 -6.62 1.41
N ILE A 125 -1.06 -7.55 0.53
CA ILE A 125 0.08 -7.39 -0.38
C ILE A 125 -0.51 -6.98 -1.71
N ASN A 126 -0.24 -5.75 -2.12
CA ASN A 126 -0.78 -5.19 -3.34
C ASN A 126 0.36 -4.65 -4.19
N PHE A 127 0.44 -5.12 -5.43
CA PHE A 127 1.38 -4.59 -6.41
C PHE A 127 0.79 -3.32 -7.03
N ASP A 128 1.62 -2.37 -7.36
CA ASP A 128 1.21 -1.09 -7.95
C ASP A 128 0.97 -1.21 -9.45
N GLU A 129 1.74 -2.06 -10.14
CA GLU A 129 1.62 -2.29 -11.58
C GLU A 129 1.93 -3.74 -11.97
N PHE A 130 1.80 -4.05 -13.25
CA PHE A 130 2.00 -5.39 -13.83
C PHE A 130 3.39 -5.58 -14.46
N ASP A 131 4.30 -4.65 -14.28
CA ASP A 131 5.68 -4.69 -14.80
C ASP A 131 5.81 -4.83 -16.31
N GLY A 132 4.81 -4.43 -17.08
CA GLY A 132 4.79 -4.57 -18.54
C GLY A 132 4.55 -5.99 -19.05
N TYR A 133 4.23 -6.94 -18.18
CA TYR A 133 3.88 -8.30 -18.61
C TYR A 133 2.51 -8.36 -19.28
N PHE A 134 2.35 -9.34 -20.19
CA PHE A 134 1.07 -9.58 -20.83
C PHE A 134 0.08 -10.25 -19.89
N ASP A 135 -1.19 -9.89 -20.04
CA ASP A 135 -2.31 -10.63 -19.48
C ASP A 135 -3.24 -11.12 -20.61
N HIS A 136 -3.74 -12.34 -20.46
CA HIS A 136 -4.68 -12.93 -21.42
C HIS A 136 -6.14 -12.56 -21.12
N VAL A 137 -6.41 -11.89 -20.00
CA VAL A 137 -7.74 -11.41 -19.64
C VAL A 137 -7.92 -9.98 -20.10
N VAL A 138 -8.93 -9.76 -20.95
CA VAL A 138 -9.28 -8.41 -21.38
C VAL A 138 -9.83 -7.62 -20.20
N PRO A 139 -9.20 -6.50 -19.82
CA PRO A 139 -9.67 -5.72 -18.67
C PRO A 139 -11.04 -5.10 -18.95
N PRO A 140 -11.91 -4.97 -17.95
CA PRO A 140 -13.15 -4.21 -18.06
C PRO A 140 -12.91 -2.77 -18.50
N LEU A 141 -13.70 -2.35 -19.49
CA LEU A 141 -13.67 -0.97 -20.00
C LEU A 141 -14.98 -0.27 -19.64
N PRO A 142 -14.95 1.03 -19.33
CA PRO A 142 -16.15 1.79 -19.05
C PRO A 142 -16.96 2.02 -20.33
N PRO A 143 -18.29 2.16 -20.22
CA PRO A 143 -19.13 2.60 -21.31
C PRO A 143 -18.66 3.95 -21.88
N LYS A 144 -19.02 4.22 -23.15
CA LYS A 144 -18.70 5.51 -23.77
C LYS A 144 -19.27 6.66 -22.94
N ASN A 145 -18.44 7.66 -22.66
CA ASN A 145 -18.77 8.85 -21.89
C ASN A 145 -19.12 8.60 -20.39
N GLU A 146 -18.72 7.47 -19.82
CA GLU A 146 -18.85 7.26 -18.37
C GLU A 146 -18.07 8.35 -17.60
N PRO A 147 -18.71 9.08 -16.68
CA PRO A 147 -18.08 10.20 -15.98
C PRO A 147 -16.84 9.77 -15.20
N GLY A 148 -15.75 10.53 -15.33
CA GLY A 148 -14.50 10.27 -14.61
C GLY A 148 -13.65 9.12 -15.18
N GLU A 149 -14.17 8.32 -16.11
CA GLU A 149 -13.50 7.14 -16.67
C GLU A 149 -12.94 7.35 -18.10
N TRP A 150 -12.97 8.59 -18.59
CA TRP A 150 -12.41 8.94 -19.89
C TRP A 150 -11.35 10.03 -19.74
N TYR A 151 -10.24 9.90 -20.46
CA TYR A 151 -9.16 10.88 -20.50
C TYR A 151 -8.67 11.05 -21.94
N LEU A 152 -8.62 12.28 -22.45
CA LEU A 152 -8.24 12.61 -23.84
C LEU A 152 -8.95 11.75 -24.89
N GLY A 153 -10.25 11.49 -24.70
CA GLY A 153 -11.06 10.70 -25.63
C GLY A 153 -10.83 9.19 -25.60
N LYS A 154 -10.05 8.68 -24.63
CA LYS A 154 -9.79 7.26 -24.41
C LYS A 154 -10.36 6.77 -23.10
N PRO A 155 -10.87 5.53 -23.01
CA PRO A 155 -11.29 4.95 -21.73
C PRO A 155 -10.08 4.67 -20.85
N LYS A 156 -10.21 4.92 -19.55
CA LYS A 156 -9.20 4.52 -18.56
C LYS A 156 -9.22 3.01 -18.35
N GLY A 157 -10.40 2.46 -18.04
CA GLY A 157 -10.55 1.04 -17.72
C GLY A 157 -9.83 0.61 -16.44
N LEU A 158 -9.73 -0.69 -16.21
CA LEU A 158 -9.04 -1.25 -15.06
C LEU A 158 -7.56 -1.58 -15.32
N GLY A 159 -7.15 -1.65 -16.60
CA GLY A 159 -5.80 -2.07 -16.95
C GLY A 159 -5.59 -3.58 -16.85
N PHE A 160 -4.36 -4.03 -17.07
CA PHE A 160 -3.98 -5.42 -16.88
C PHE A 160 -3.98 -5.79 -15.41
N ARG A 161 -4.22 -7.08 -15.12
CA ARG A 161 -4.27 -7.54 -13.74
C ARG A 161 -2.90 -7.44 -13.06
N VAL A 162 -2.93 -7.06 -11.80
CA VAL A 162 -1.77 -7.11 -10.90
C VAL A 162 -2.04 -8.11 -9.78
N PRO A 163 -1.02 -8.76 -9.22
CA PRO A 163 -1.18 -9.68 -8.11
C PRO A 163 -1.69 -8.94 -6.86
N MET A 164 -2.54 -9.61 -6.10
CA MET A 164 -2.94 -9.19 -4.76
C MET A 164 -3.12 -10.41 -3.87
N THR A 165 -2.63 -10.31 -2.62
CA THR A 165 -2.81 -11.36 -1.62
C THR A 165 -3.42 -10.75 -0.36
N VAL A 166 -4.46 -11.40 0.15
CA VAL A 166 -5.14 -11.05 1.40
C VAL A 166 -4.75 -12.07 2.47
N ILE A 167 -4.07 -11.62 3.51
CA ILE A 167 -3.57 -12.47 4.60
C ILE A 167 -4.22 -12.00 5.91
N SER A 168 -5.00 -12.87 6.53
CA SER A 168 -5.76 -12.53 7.72
C SER A 168 -6.21 -13.81 8.44
N PRO A 169 -6.52 -13.75 9.75
CA PRO A 169 -7.22 -14.85 10.42
C PRO A 169 -8.55 -15.25 9.77
N TRP A 170 -9.15 -14.39 8.96
CA TRP A 170 -10.41 -14.61 8.26
C TRP A 170 -10.27 -14.98 6.78
N SER A 171 -9.07 -15.13 6.25
CA SER A 171 -8.81 -15.52 4.86
C SER A 171 -8.02 -16.82 4.75
N VAL A 172 -8.21 -17.72 5.71
CA VAL A 172 -7.49 -19.00 5.78
C VAL A 172 -8.02 -19.98 4.74
N GLY A 173 -7.13 -20.77 4.13
CA GLY A 173 -7.51 -21.88 3.25
C GLY A 173 -6.95 -21.82 1.83
N GLY A 174 -6.13 -20.83 1.49
CA GLY A 174 -5.52 -20.73 0.16
C GLY A 174 -6.54 -20.52 -0.95
N LEU A 175 -7.60 -19.74 -0.69
CA LEU A 175 -8.70 -19.49 -1.60
C LEU A 175 -8.31 -18.50 -2.71
N VAL A 176 -8.97 -18.63 -3.86
CA VAL A 176 -8.86 -17.67 -4.97
C VAL A 176 -10.22 -17.02 -5.15
N SER A 177 -10.27 -15.68 -5.05
CA SER A 177 -11.47 -14.91 -5.39
C SER A 177 -11.50 -14.62 -6.89
N SER A 178 -12.63 -14.89 -7.54
CA SER A 178 -12.88 -14.55 -8.94
C SER A 178 -13.66 -13.24 -9.12
N GLU A 179 -13.93 -12.52 -8.03
CA GLU A 179 -14.53 -11.19 -8.10
C GLU A 179 -13.55 -10.19 -8.73
N VAL A 180 -14.08 -9.21 -9.44
CA VAL A 180 -13.26 -8.16 -10.03
C VAL A 180 -12.91 -7.14 -8.94
N PHE A 181 -11.63 -6.91 -8.75
CA PHE A 181 -11.08 -5.88 -7.89
C PHE A 181 -10.17 -4.95 -8.66
N ASP A 182 -9.96 -3.74 -8.14
CA ASP A 182 -8.93 -2.82 -8.59
C ASP A 182 -8.30 -2.10 -7.38
N HIS A 183 -7.37 -1.19 -7.61
CA HIS A 183 -6.72 -0.45 -6.52
C HIS A 183 -7.73 0.35 -5.66
N THR A 184 -8.86 0.76 -6.23
CA THR A 184 -9.90 1.44 -5.46
C THR A 184 -10.65 0.50 -4.52
N SER A 185 -10.57 -0.82 -4.72
CA SER A 185 -11.14 -1.82 -3.81
C SER A 185 -10.51 -1.77 -2.43
N VAL A 186 -9.19 -1.50 -2.34
CA VAL A 186 -8.50 -1.28 -1.06
C VAL A 186 -9.06 -0.05 -0.34
N ILE A 187 -9.28 1.05 -1.08
CA ILE A 187 -9.86 2.26 -0.50
C ILE A 187 -11.29 2.01 -0.03
N ARG A 188 -12.08 1.27 -0.80
CA ARG A 188 -13.45 0.88 -0.42
C ARG A 188 -13.47 -0.03 0.82
N PHE A 189 -12.49 -0.91 0.95
CA PHE A 189 -12.31 -1.68 2.19
C PHE A 189 -12.01 -0.77 3.37
N LEU A 190 -11.16 0.24 3.19
CA LEU A 190 -10.89 1.25 4.22
C LEU A 190 -12.13 2.07 4.56
N GLU A 191 -13.01 2.38 3.60
CA GLU A 191 -14.32 3.00 3.88
C GLU A 191 -15.14 2.17 4.86
N GLN A 192 -15.17 0.83 4.70
CA GLN A 192 -15.88 -0.07 5.61
C GLN A 192 -15.24 -0.07 7.01
N VAL A 193 -13.92 -0.09 7.09
CA VAL A 193 -13.18 -0.18 8.36
C VAL A 193 -13.22 1.14 9.14
N THR A 194 -13.17 2.27 8.44
CA THR A 194 -13.02 3.60 9.06
C THR A 194 -14.32 4.40 9.15
N GLY A 195 -15.30 4.10 8.30
CA GLY A 195 -16.50 4.90 8.12
C GLY A 195 -16.26 6.21 7.34
N VAL A 196 -15.07 6.39 6.76
CA VAL A 196 -14.73 7.59 5.98
C VAL A 196 -14.89 7.32 4.49
N SER A 197 -15.79 8.04 3.83
CA SER A 197 -16.05 7.87 2.40
C SER A 197 -15.04 8.59 1.53
N CYS A 198 -14.62 7.96 0.44
CA CYS A 198 -13.79 8.53 -0.61
C CYS A 198 -14.66 8.97 -1.79
N GLY A 199 -14.86 10.27 -1.97
CA GLY A 199 -15.70 10.83 -3.05
C GLY A 199 -15.09 10.73 -4.45
N ASN A 200 -13.82 10.32 -4.59
CA ASN A 200 -13.12 10.29 -5.86
C ASN A 200 -13.24 8.95 -6.61
N ILE A 201 -13.86 7.94 -5.99
CA ILE A 201 -14.13 6.66 -6.67
C ILE A 201 -15.40 6.82 -7.50
N THR A 202 -15.28 6.60 -8.81
CA THR A 202 -16.39 6.75 -9.74
C THR A 202 -17.49 5.73 -9.46
N ASP A 203 -18.73 6.06 -9.84
CA ASP A 203 -19.86 5.12 -9.73
C ASP A 203 -19.64 3.88 -10.56
N TRP A 204 -18.95 3.98 -11.70
CA TRP A 204 -18.63 2.83 -12.51
C TRP A 204 -17.72 1.84 -11.77
N ARG A 205 -16.63 2.33 -11.15
CA ARG A 205 -15.74 1.46 -10.35
C ARG A 205 -16.47 0.82 -9.18
N ARG A 206 -17.31 1.58 -8.50
CA ARG A 206 -18.15 1.06 -7.41
C ARG A 206 -19.12 -0.05 -7.85
N ARG A 207 -19.58 -0.02 -9.11
CA ARG A 207 -20.45 -1.07 -9.67
C ARG A 207 -19.69 -2.28 -10.17
N VAL A 208 -18.51 -2.09 -10.73
CA VAL A 208 -17.73 -3.14 -11.42
C VAL A 208 -16.80 -3.86 -10.47
N CYS A 209 -16.22 -3.17 -9.49
CA CYS A 209 -15.24 -3.72 -8.56
C CYS A 209 -15.87 -3.99 -7.19
N GLY A 210 -15.46 -5.07 -6.56
CA GLY A 210 -15.76 -5.36 -5.16
C GLY A 210 -14.99 -4.46 -4.18
N ASP A 211 -15.23 -4.66 -2.89
CA ASP A 211 -14.60 -3.90 -1.79
C ASP A 211 -13.71 -4.77 -0.88
N LEU A 212 -13.30 -5.93 -1.35
CA LEU A 212 -12.50 -6.95 -0.66
C LEU A 212 -13.19 -7.65 0.51
N VAL A 213 -14.35 -7.22 1.00
CA VAL A 213 -15.03 -7.86 2.14
C VAL A 213 -15.35 -9.32 1.83
N SER A 214 -15.69 -9.65 0.58
CA SER A 214 -15.95 -11.02 0.12
C SER A 214 -14.74 -11.97 0.20
N THR A 215 -13.53 -11.45 0.40
CA THR A 215 -12.32 -12.25 0.59
C THR A 215 -12.12 -12.72 2.03
N LEU A 216 -12.99 -12.29 2.95
CA LEU A 216 -12.89 -12.54 4.38
C LEU A 216 -14.13 -13.28 4.88
N ASP A 217 -13.94 -14.42 5.53
CA ASP A 217 -15.01 -15.19 6.17
C ASP A 217 -15.07 -14.89 7.66
N PHE A 218 -15.90 -13.95 8.04
CA PHE A 218 -16.12 -13.58 9.44
C PHE A 218 -17.07 -14.57 10.18
N SER A 219 -17.68 -15.53 9.49
CA SER A 219 -18.53 -16.56 10.10
C SER A 219 -17.71 -17.70 10.69
N ALA A 220 -16.52 -17.93 10.16
CA ALA A 220 -15.58 -18.88 10.73
C ALA A 220 -14.90 -18.29 11.99
N SER A 221 -14.58 -19.14 12.97
CA SER A 221 -13.69 -18.72 14.05
C SER A 221 -12.36 -18.33 13.44
N ALA A 222 -11.87 -17.12 13.80
CA ALA A 222 -10.60 -16.64 13.32
C ALA A 222 -9.51 -17.72 13.46
N GLY A 223 -8.88 -18.09 12.35
CA GLY A 223 -7.78 -19.05 12.34
C GLY A 223 -6.59 -18.45 13.10
N MET A 224 -6.44 -18.84 14.36
CA MET A 224 -5.32 -18.37 15.21
C MET A 224 -4.01 -19.08 14.89
N GLN A 225 -4.05 -20.08 13.99
CA GLN A 225 -2.86 -20.82 13.61
C GLN A 225 -2.06 -19.99 12.61
N LEU A 226 -0.91 -19.54 13.05
CA LEU A 226 0.06 -18.87 12.17
C LEU A 226 0.63 -19.87 11.18
N PRO A 227 0.88 -19.49 9.93
CA PRO A 227 1.56 -20.34 8.98
C PRO A 227 2.94 -20.72 9.52
N GLU A 228 3.37 -21.95 9.21
CA GLU A 228 4.75 -22.39 9.54
C GLU A 228 5.77 -21.44 8.89
N GLN A 229 6.85 -21.20 9.60
CA GLN A 229 7.96 -20.41 9.06
C GLN A 229 8.43 -21.04 7.74
N PRO A 230 8.51 -20.29 6.64
CA PRO A 230 9.11 -20.79 5.44
C PRO A 230 10.57 -21.18 5.73
N GLY A 231 11.04 -22.28 5.13
CA GLY A 231 12.45 -22.65 5.19
C GLY A 231 13.35 -21.51 4.67
N PRO A 232 14.65 -21.54 4.96
CA PRO A 232 15.57 -20.54 4.43
C PRO A 232 15.45 -20.50 2.90
N ALA A 233 15.42 -19.29 2.36
CA ALA A 233 15.45 -19.09 0.92
C ALA A 233 16.70 -19.78 0.33
N PRO A 234 16.58 -20.46 -0.83
CA PRO A 234 17.68 -21.15 -1.47
C PRO A 234 18.81 -20.20 -1.90
#